data_cd5118d39d6cb40e3310fee822aa6846
#
_entry.id   cd5118d39d6cb40e3310fee822aa6846
#
_cell.length_a   1.000
_cell.length_b   1.000
_cell.length_c   1.000
_cell.angle_alpha   90.00
_cell.angle_beta   90.00
_cell.angle_gamma   90.00
#
_symmetry.space_group_name_H-M   'P 1'
#
loop_
_entity.id
_entity.type
_entity.pdbx_description
1 polymer ?
#
loop_
_entity_poly.entity_id
_entity_poly.type
_entity_poly.pdbx_seq_one_letter_code
_entity_poly.pdbx_strand_id
1 'polypeptide(L)'
;MQRLIAPALTALLLCPSLLHAQRYTGSDGRLRVALVKQPFSPTGTSSGPNTMANGGIQQALAGLGAVVRVEEVALTAEEATEYGGWKRLGMALGHFSEIVAKNERDGYFTVGLLATCPSMPGLVAGLQHSGPAREPLKIGMLWLDAHPDFNTPETTRSGSLGGMPVAVATGRALHRMRLDARLDPPLSDRHIVMGGVRLTDPLEQHLLDQSFIEQLSVDDLRNQTPAVFTQLDRLSRLTDKLYVHIDMDVLDPREVMGHGNKVPNGPSSEQLAALFETIFSRYPKASAIGFATIPGADEGGLSLAAVNRMITGAIRGVKARESRR
;
A
#
# COMPACT_ATOMS: atom_id res chain seq x y z
N MET A 1 63.63 14.24 30.46
CA MET A 1 62.88 13.86 29.24
C MET A 1 61.68 13.02 29.65
N GLN A 2 60.56 13.66 29.97
CA GLN A 2 59.28 12.98 30.27
C GLN A 2 58.45 12.97 28.99
N ARG A 3 58.12 11.77 28.51
CA ARG A 3 57.19 11.58 27.37
C ARG A 3 55.77 11.60 27.93
N LEU A 4 55.01 12.60 27.54
CA LEU A 4 53.56 12.68 27.74
C LEU A 4 52.88 11.70 26.75
N ILE A 5 52.18 10.70 27.34
CA ILE A 5 51.30 9.80 26.57
C ILE A 5 49.92 10.46 26.55
N ALA A 6 49.46 10.88 25.38
CA ALA A 6 48.11 11.38 25.17
C ALA A 6 47.14 10.18 25.18
N PRO A 7 45.97 10.29 25.83
CA PRO A 7 44.95 9.24 25.73
C PRO A 7 44.29 9.25 24.36
N ALA A 8 44.25 8.09 23.70
CA ALA A 8 43.48 7.88 22.49
C ALA A 8 41.99 8.01 22.80
N LEU A 9 41.36 9.02 22.24
CA LEU A 9 39.90 9.16 22.22
C LEU A 9 39.33 8.08 21.30
N THR A 10 38.80 7.01 21.89
CA THR A 10 38.02 6.01 21.13
C THR A 10 36.67 6.65 20.78
N ALA A 11 36.57 7.17 19.56
CA ALA A 11 35.30 7.60 19.04
C ALA A 11 34.39 6.35 18.89
N LEU A 12 33.41 6.23 19.78
CA LEU A 12 32.29 5.32 19.60
C LEU A 12 31.58 5.77 18.29
N LEU A 13 31.84 5.08 17.22
CA LEU A 13 31.00 5.12 16.03
C LEU A 13 29.61 4.61 16.46
N LEU A 14 28.74 5.54 16.80
CA LEU A 14 27.31 5.28 16.93
C LEU A 14 26.86 4.78 15.55
N CYS A 15 26.60 3.48 15.48
CA CYS A 15 26.00 2.83 14.33
C CYS A 15 24.68 3.56 14.02
N PRO A 16 24.50 4.17 12.85
CA PRO A 16 23.25 4.86 12.56
C PRO A 16 22.16 3.83 12.34
N SER A 17 21.08 4.02 13.10
CA SER A 17 19.74 3.46 12.85
C SER A 17 19.54 1.96 13.02
N LEU A 18 19.39 1.54 14.26
CA LEU A 18 18.23 0.73 14.59
C LEU A 18 16.99 1.66 14.51
N LEU A 19 16.48 1.92 13.31
CA LEU A 19 15.11 2.39 13.15
C LEU A 19 14.23 1.33 13.79
N HIS A 20 13.84 1.56 15.04
CA HIS A 20 12.92 0.67 15.74
C HIS A 20 11.66 0.63 14.91
N ALA A 21 11.30 -0.56 14.44
CA ALA A 21 10.06 -0.73 13.68
C ALA A 21 8.92 -0.08 14.49
N GLN A 22 8.10 0.73 13.79
CA GLN A 22 7.00 1.49 14.38
C GLN A 22 6.13 0.59 15.26
N ARG A 23 5.76 1.07 16.45
CA ARG A 23 4.78 0.41 17.31
C ARG A 23 3.40 0.96 17.03
N TYR A 24 2.43 0.06 16.91
CA TYR A 24 1.02 0.40 16.70
C TYR A 24 0.14 0.11 17.93
N THR A 25 0.77 -0.21 19.04
CA THR A 25 0.09 -0.41 20.32
C THR A 25 0.24 0.84 21.19
N GLY A 26 -0.89 1.38 21.65
CA GLY A 26 -0.93 2.52 22.54
C GLY A 26 -0.46 2.19 23.97
N SER A 27 -0.36 3.21 24.82
CA SER A 27 -0.02 3.05 26.25
C SER A 27 -1.08 2.23 27.02
N ASP A 28 -2.29 2.13 26.49
CA ASP A 28 -3.40 1.31 26.99
C ASP A 28 -3.29 -0.17 26.57
N GLY A 29 -2.23 -0.57 25.87
CA GLY A 29 -2.00 -1.91 25.36
C GLY A 29 -2.88 -2.29 24.15
N ARG A 30 -3.67 -1.35 23.62
CA ARG A 30 -4.59 -1.61 22.50
C ARG A 30 -3.93 -1.27 21.17
N LEU A 31 -4.16 -2.14 20.16
CA LEU A 31 -3.75 -1.88 18.80
C LEU A 31 -4.50 -0.67 18.23
N ARG A 32 -3.80 0.22 17.54
CA ARG A 32 -4.35 1.41 16.90
C ARG A 32 -4.38 1.24 15.38
N VAL A 33 -5.56 1.39 14.78
CA VAL A 33 -5.78 1.24 13.33
C VAL A 33 -6.48 2.47 12.79
N ALA A 34 -5.95 3.05 11.73
CA ALA A 34 -6.58 4.13 10.98
C ALA A 34 -7.14 3.58 9.66
N LEU A 35 -8.46 3.65 9.48
CA LEU A 35 -9.14 3.44 8.21
C LEU A 35 -9.19 4.78 7.48
N VAL A 36 -8.44 4.93 6.40
CA VAL A 36 -8.38 6.20 5.65
C VAL A 36 -9.10 6.03 4.32
N LYS A 37 -10.22 6.71 4.17
CA LYS A 37 -11.04 6.73 2.95
C LYS A 37 -10.43 7.71 1.95
N GLN A 38 -10.08 7.25 0.75
CA GLN A 38 -9.64 8.06 -0.39
C GLN A 38 -10.67 7.89 -1.51
N PRO A 39 -11.70 8.78 -1.60
CA PRO A 39 -12.83 8.62 -2.50
C PRO A 39 -12.55 9.13 -3.93
N PHE A 40 -11.48 9.87 -4.17
CA PHE A 40 -11.21 10.49 -5.47
C PHE A 40 -10.62 9.49 -6.46
N SER A 41 -11.06 9.59 -7.71
CA SER A 41 -10.56 8.85 -8.86
C SER A 41 -10.27 9.79 -10.04
N PRO A 42 -9.62 9.33 -11.11
CA PRO A 42 -9.41 10.15 -12.30
C PRO A 42 -10.70 10.70 -12.92
N THR A 43 -11.82 10.02 -12.73
CA THR A 43 -13.12 10.37 -13.33
C THR A 43 -14.10 11.02 -12.35
N GLY A 44 -13.71 11.21 -11.09
CA GLY A 44 -14.59 11.82 -10.06
C GLY A 44 -14.42 11.19 -8.70
N THR A 45 -15.51 10.90 -8.01
CA THR A 45 -15.51 10.25 -6.70
C THR A 45 -16.19 8.87 -6.74
N SER A 46 -15.77 7.99 -5.85
CA SER A 46 -16.33 6.64 -5.68
C SER A 46 -16.92 6.49 -4.28
N SER A 47 -18.05 5.79 -4.18
CA SER A 47 -18.64 5.36 -2.91
C SER A 47 -17.92 4.16 -2.29
N GLY A 48 -17.04 3.47 -3.04
CA GLY A 48 -16.35 2.26 -2.61
C GLY A 48 -15.66 2.39 -1.25
N PRO A 49 -14.86 3.45 -1.00
CA PRO A 49 -14.23 3.66 0.30
C PRO A 49 -15.23 3.77 1.47
N ASN A 50 -16.37 4.42 1.25
CA ASN A 50 -17.46 4.48 2.24
C ASN A 50 -18.12 3.11 2.46
N THR A 51 -18.36 2.36 1.38
CA THR A 51 -18.90 0.99 1.46
C THR A 51 -17.98 0.10 2.29
N MET A 52 -16.68 0.13 2.04
CA MET A 52 -15.69 -0.62 2.82
C MET A 52 -15.66 -0.19 4.29
N ALA A 53 -15.64 1.12 4.58
CA ALA A 53 -15.55 1.63 5.95
C ALA A 53 -16.79 1.31 6.80
N ASN A 54 -17.97 1.29 6.17
CA ASN A 54 -19.27 1.11 6.86
C ASN A 54 -19.78 -0.33 6.79
N GLY A 55 -19.14 -1.19 6.05
CA GLY A 55 -19.57 -2.57 5.79
C GLY A 55 -19.16 -3.58 6.86
N GLY A 56 -19.11 -3.18 8.14
CA GLY A 56 -18.84 -4.08 9.26
C GLY A 56 -17.38 -4.18 9.69
N ILE A 57 -16.44 -3.59 8.94
CA ILE A 57 -15.01 -3.69 9.28
C ILE A 57 -14.67 -3.07 10.63
N GLN A 58 -15.29 -1.94 10.99
CA GLN A 58 -15.03 -1.27 12.26
C GLN A 58 -15.39 -2.18 13.45
N GLN A 59 -16.54 -2.87 13.37
CA GLN A 59 -16.99 -3.82 14.39
C GLN A 59 -16.05 -5.04 14.47
N ALA A 60 -15.61 -5.56 13.31
CA ALA A 60 -14.67 -6.68 13.26
C ALA A 60 -13.33 -6.32 13.92
N LEU A 61 -12.80 -5.14 13.66
CA LEU A 61 -11.55 -4.67 14.26
C LEU A 61 -11.69 -4.35 15.76
N ALA A 62 -12.82 -3.77 16.17
CA ALA A 62 -13.14 -3.58 17.59
C ALA A 62 -13.24 -4.92 18.33
N GLY A 63 -13.79 -5.96 17.69
CA GLY A 63 -13.82 -7.34 18.20
C GLY A 63 -12.42 -7.94 18.39
N LEU A 64 -11.42 -7.50 17.64
CA LEU A 64 -10.02 -7.83 17.84
C LEU A 64 -9.34 -7.00 18.95
N GLY A 65 -10.07 -6.08 19.59
CA GLY A 65 -9.57 -5.17 20.63
C GLY A 65 -8.82 -3.95 20.07
N ALA A 66 -8.96 -3.64 18.79
CA ALA A 66 -8.33 -2.47 18.21
C ALA A 66 -9.10 -1.17 18.53
N VAL A 67 -8.38 -0.06 18.65
CA VAL A 67 -8.92 1.30 18.60
C VAL A 67 -8.92 1.73 17.13
N VAL A 68 -10.10 2.00 16.60
CA VAL A 68 -10.27 2.34 15.18
C VAL A 68 -10.52 3.85 15.04
N ARG A 69 -9.73 4.50 14.19
CA ARG A 69 -9.95 5.87 13.70
C ARG A 69 -10.42 5.78 12.25
N VAL A 70 -11.42 6.55 11.88
CA VAL A 70 -11.88 6.67 10.48
C VAL A 70 -11.65 8.09 10.02
N GLU A 71 -10.94 8.25 8.92
CA GLU A 71 -10.61 9.54 8.32
C GLU A 71 -10.96 9.50 6.84
N GLU A 72 -11.22 10.68 6.27
CA GLU A 72 -11.55 10.82 4.85
C GLU A 72 -10.73 11.94 4.22
N VAL A 73 -10.16 11.66 3.06
CA VAL A 73 -9.49 12.66 2.24
C VAL A 73 -10.52 13.62 1.66
N ALA A 74 -10.26 14.91 1.78
CA ALA A 74 -11.09 15.96 1.22
C ALA A 74 -10.23 16.96 0.43
N LEU A 75 -10.81 17.54 -0.61
CA LEU A 75 -10.27 18.72 -1.29
C LEU A 75 -10.85 19.99 -0.66
N THR A 76 -10.10 21.07 -0.68
CA THR A 76 -10.65 22.40 -0.38
C THR A 76 -11.66 22.80 -1.44
N ALA A 77 -12.49 23.82 -1.16
CA ALA A 77 -13.46 24.33 -2.13
C ALA A 77 -12.77 24.85 -3.41
N GLU A 78 -11.59 25.44 -3.30
CA GLU A 78 -10.78 25.90 -4.42
C GLU A 78 -10.25 24.72 -5.25
N GLU A 79 -9.62 23.75 -4.62
CA GLU A 79 -9.07 22.55 -5.28
C GLU A 79 -10.16 21.73 -5.98
N ALA A 80 -11.37 21.69 -5.45
CA ALA A 80 -12.50 20.98 -6.05
C ALA A 80 -12.93 21.58 -7.41
N THR A 81 -12.60 22.85 -7.66
CA THR A 81 -12.89 23.56 -8.93
C THR A 81 -11.74 23.47 -9.94
N GLU A 82 -10.58 22.90 -9.56
CA GLU A 82 -9.42 22.77 -10.43
C GLU A 82 -9.77 21.99 -11.70
N TYR A 83 -9.25 22.43 -12.85
CA TYR A 83 -9.49 21.76 -14.10
C TYR A 83 -8.70 20.45 -14.22
N GLY A 84 -9.37 19.40 -14.69
CA GLY A 84 -8.77 18.10 -14.94
C GLY A 84 -8.85 17.11 -13.76
N GLY A 85 -9.48 15.97 -14.00
CA GLY A 85 -9.72 14.95 -12.97
C GLY A 85 -8.43 14.37 -12.38
N TRP A 86 -7.40 14.13 -13.19
CA TRP A 86 -6.12 13.64 -12.71
C TRP A 86 -5.34 14.67 -11.89
N LYS A 87 -5.52 15.98 -12.18
CA LYS A 87 -4.94 17.07 -11.40
C LYS A 87 -5.56 17.12 -10.00
N ARG A 88 -6.91 17.10 -9.93
CA ARG A 88 -7.63 17.03 -8.65
C ARG A 88 -7.27 15.79 -7.86
N LEU A 89 -7.12 14.63 -8.55
CA LEU A 89 -6.66 13.42 -7.89
C LEU A 89 -5.26 13.62 -7.28
N GLY A 90 -4.29 14.18 -8.01
CA GLY A 90 -2.96 14.46 -7.49
C GLY A 90 -2.98 15.31 -6.21
N MET A 91 -3.81 16.37 -6.18
CA MET A 91 -3.98 17.21 -5.00
C MET A 91 -4.61 16.43 -3.82
N ALA A 92 -5.66 15.66 -4.07
CA ALA A 92 -6.26 14.80 -3.07
C ALA A 92 -5.25 13.79 -2.50
N LEU A 93 -4.38 13.23 -3.35
CA LEU A 93 -3.31 12.33 -2.93
C LEU A 93 -2.26 13.05 -2.07
N GLY A 94 -2.01 14.34 -2.30
CA GLY A 94 -1.20 15.18 -1.42
C GLY A 94 -1.77 15.24 -0.01
N HIS A 95 -3.08 15.51 0.14
CA HIS A 95 -3.76 15.46 1.44
C HIS A 95 -3.77 14.06 2.03
N PHE A 96 -3.99 13.03 1.21
CA PHE A 96 -3.90 11.64 1.65
C PHE A 96 -2.53 11.32 2.24
N SER A 97 -1.45 11.78 1.60
CA SER A 97 -0.09 11.56 2.09
C SER A 97 0.14 12.19 3.47
N GLU A 98 -0.41 13.37 3.73
CA GLU A 98 -0.33 14.03 5.04
C GLU A 98 -1.03 13.22 6.14
N ILE A 99 -2.25 12.72 5.84
CA ILE A 99 -3.02 11.90 6.78
C ILE A 99 -2.24 10.61 7.10
N VAL A 100 -1.72 9.91 6.09
CA VAL A 100 -0.95 8.66 6.27
C VAL A 100 0.31 8.93 7.09
N ALA A 101 1.09 9.97 6.74
CA ALA A 101 2.30 10.33 7.46
C ALA A 101 2.02 10.70 8.93
N LYS A 102 0.92 11.40 9.18
CA LYS A 102 0.47 11.74 10.54
C LYS A 102 0.08 10.49 11.31
N ASN A 103 -0.73 9.60 10.74
CA ASN A 103 -1.17 8.37 11.37
C ASN A 103 0.02 7.48 11.73
N GLU A 104 0.98 7.36 10.84
CA GLU A 104 2.20 6.60 11.11
C GLU A 104 2.98 7.19 12.31
N ARG A 105 3.18 8.52 12.35
CA ARG A 105 3.84 9.18 13.49
C ARG A 105 3.07 9.06 14.80
N ASP A 106 1.74 9.06 14.73
CA ASP A 106 0.85 8.90 15.89
C ASP A 106 0.75 7.43 16.37
N GLY A 107 1.42 6.49 15.70
CA GLY A 107 1.40 5.06 16.04
C GLY A 107 0.10 4.35 15.64
N TYR A 108 -0.54 4.76 14.54
CA TYR A 108 -1.67 4.07 13.94
C TYR A 108 -1.21 3.28 12.71
N PHE A 109 -1.57 2.00 12.66
CA PHE A 109 -1.44 1.20 11.45
C PHE A 109 -2.47 1.66 10.41
N THR A 110 -2.02 2.03 9.21
CA THR A 110 -2.91 2.57 8.18
C THR A 110 -3.48 1.48 7.28
N VAL A 111 -4.80 1.46 7.16
CA VAL A 111 -5.56 0.72 6.13
C VAL A 111 -6.14 1.76 5.17
N GLY A 112 -5.64 1.81 3.96
CA GLY A 112 -6.16 2.65 2.88
C GLY A 112 -7.40 2.00 2.25
N LEU A 113 -8.52 2.71 2.24
CA LEU A 113 -9.73 2.34 1.52
C LEU A 113 -9.79 3.24 0.29
N LEU A 114 -9.42 2.69 -0.86
CA LEU A 114 -9.07 3.44 -2.05
C LEU A 114 -10.17 3.35 -3.12
N ALA A 115 -10.48 4.46 -3.76
CA ALA A 115 -11.43 4.49 -4.88
C ALA A 115 -10.96 3.60 -6.02
N THR A 116 -9.68 3.76 -6.40
CA THR A 116 -9.03 3.04 -7.51
C THR A 116 -7.52 2.93 -7.26
N CYS A 117 -6.81 2.08 -8.01
CA CYS A 117 -5.37 1.90 -7.91
C CYS A 117 -4.54 3.18 -8.12
N PRO A 118 -4.92 4.16 -8.95
CA PRO A 118 -4.31 5.49 -8.99
C PRO A 118 -4.25 6.26 -7.65
N SER A 119 -4.91 5.78 -6.60
CA SER A 119 -4.80 6.34 -5.25
C SER A 119 -3.52 5.94 -4.51
N MET A 120 -2.84 4.87 -4.93
CA MET A 120 -1.66 4.30 -4.28
C MET A 120 -0.51 5.30 -4.06
N PRO A 121 -0.16 6.20 -5.01
CA PRO A 121 0.96 7.12 -4.82
C PRO A 121 0.85 7.99 -3.58
N GLY A 122 -0.36 8.39 -3.18
CA GLY A 122 -0.56 9.19 -1.95
C GLY A 122 -0.27 8.41 -0.67
N LEU A 123 -0.64 7.13 -0.62
CA LEU A 123 -0.34 6.27 0.53
C LEU A 123 1.18 6.03 0.65
N VAL A 124 1.82 5.70 -0.47
CA VAL A 124 3.27 5.49 -0.52
C VAL A 124 4.02 6.76 -0.13
N ALA A 125 3.61 7.94 -0.64
CA ALA A 125 4.18 9.23 -0.27
C ALA A 125 4.04 9.50 1.23
N GLY A 126 2.90 9.19 1.82
CA GLY A 126 2.69 9.34 3.26
C GLY A 126 3.64 8.47 4.08
N LEU A 127 3.86 7.23 3.71
CA LEU A 127 4.88 6.38 4.34
C LEU A 127 6.29 6.92 4.13
N GLN A 128 6.59 7.40 2.92
CA GLN A 128 7.90 7.96 2.57
C GLN A 128 8.26 9.16 3.46
N HIS A 129 7.28 9.99 3.81
CA HIS A 129 7.47 11.18 4.63
C HIS A 129 7.04 11.02 6.10
N SER A 130 6.87 9.78 6.58
CA SER A 130 6.49 9.50 7.97
C SER A 130 7.66 9.44 8.95
N GLY A 131 8.90 9.41 8.47
CA GLY A 131 10.09 9.31 9.29
C GLY A 131 10.37 10.58 10.11
N PRO A 132 11.22 10.48 11.16
CA PRO A 132 11.60 11.61 11.99
C PRO A 132 12.58 12.57 11.29
N ALA A 133 13.34 12.08 10.32
CA ALA A 133 14.28 12.86 9.52
C ALA A 133 13.59 13.55 8.35
N ARG A 134 14.25 14.59 7.78
CA ARG A 134 13.77 15.24 6.57
C ARG A 134 13.98 14.39 5.31
N GLU A 135 14.83 13.38 5.37
CA GLU A 135 15.11 12.50 4.24
C GLU A 135 13.95 11.50 4.04
N PRO A 136 13.47 11.35 2.81
CA PRO A 136 12.42 10.40 2.48
C PRO A 136 12.85 8.96 2.78
N LEU A 137 11.96 8.18 3.41
CA LEU A 137 12.17 6.76 3.63
C LEU A 137 12.07 5.97 2.31
N LYS A 138 12.82 4.90 2.20
CA LYS A 138 12.72 3.94 1.10
C LYS A 138 11.53 3.02 1.35
N ILE A 139 10.58 3.01 0.42
CA ILE A 139 9.37 2.18 0.53
C ILE A 139 9.48 0.99 -0.42
N GLY A 140 9.27 -0.21 0.13
CA GLY A 140 9.05 -1.43 -0.62
C GLY A 140 7.56 -1.65 -0.85
N MET A 141 7.18 -2.14 -2.01
CA MET A 141 5.79 -2.37 -2.38
C MET A 141 5.56 -3.81 -2.83
N LEU A 142 4.60 -4.48 -2.21
CA LEU A 142 3.99 -5.70 -2.72
C LEU A 142 2.68 -5.28 -3.40
N TRP A 143 2.65 -5.37 -4.72
CA TRP A 143 1.52 -5.02 -5.59
C TRP A 143 0.74 -6.28 -5.95
N LEU A 144 -0.48 -6.43 -5.45
CA LEU A 144 -1.33 -7.59 -5.71
C LEU A 144 -2.50 -7.18 -6.60
N ASP A 145 -2.49 -7.69 -7.83
CA ASP A 145 -3.38 -7.28 -8.90
C ASP A 145 -3.38 -8.34 -10.01
N ALA A 146 -4.45 -8.42 -10.80
CA ALA A 146 -4.48 -9.21 -12.01
C ALA A 146 -3.68 -8.57 -13.15
N HIS A 147 -3.40 -7.27 -13.04
CA HIS A 147 -2.71 -6.42 -14.02
C HIS A 147 -1.43 -5.82 -13.42
N PRO A 148 -0.44 -5.44 -14.24
CA PRO A 148 0.76 -4.77 -13.71
C PRO A 148 0.51 -3.29 -13.37
N ASP A 149 -0.46 -2.65 -14.02
CA ASP A 149 -0.73 -1.23 -13.92
C ASP A 149 0.53 -0.36 -14.16
N PHE A 150 1.37 -0.83 -15.09
CA PHE A 150 2.67 -0.26 -15.41
C PHE A 150 2.69 0.43 -16.78
N ASN A 151 1.50 0.61 -17.39
CA ASN A 151 1.35 1.36 -18.62
C ASN A 151 1.76 2.82 -18.46
N THR A 152 2.26 3.39 -19.56
CA THR A 152 2.45 4.84 -19.73
C THR A 152 1.44 5.35 -20.78
N PRO A 153 1.30 6.67 -20.98
CA PRO A 153 0.48 7.19 -22.06
C PRO A 153 0.88 6.65 -23.44
N GLU A 154 2.14 6.25 -23.62
CA GLU A 154 2.67 5.73 -24.87
C GLU A 154 2.42 4.23 -25.07
N THR A 155 2.19 3.47 -24.01
CA THR A 155 2.03 2.02 -24.08
C THR A 155 0.58 1.54 -23.90
N THR A 156 -0.24 2.36 -23.25
CA THR A 156 -1.64 2.00 -22.96
C THR A 156 -2.49 1.82 -24.20
N ARG A 157 -3.27 0.76 -24.25
CA ARG A 157 -4.27 0.54 -25.33
C ARG A 157 -5.60 1.24 -25.04
N SER A 158 -5.92 1.45 -23.77
CA SER A 158 -7.21 2.01 -23.34
C SER A 158 -7.18 3.52 -23.10
N GLY A 159 -6.00 4.11 -22.90
CA GLY A 159 -5.82 5.48 -22.41
C GLY A 159 -6.24 5.66 -20.93
N SER A 160 -6.59 4.58 -20.24
CA SER A 160 -7.06 4.64 -18.85
C SER A 160 -5.90 4.92 -17.89
N LEU A 161 -6.09 5.93 -17.03
CA LEU A 161 -5.17 6.18 -15.91
C LEU A 161 -5.20 5.04 -14.87
N GLY A 162 -6.26 4.20 -14.90
CA GLY A 162 -6.37 3.01 -14.06
C GLY A 162 -5.17 2.09 -14.20
N GLY A 163 -4.67 1.89 -15.42
CA GLY A 163 -3.54 1.00 -15.71
C GLY A 163 -2.15 1.66 -15.61
N MET A 164 -1.99 2.81 -14.89
CA MET A 164 -0.72 3.56 -14.87
C MET A 164 -0.12 3.80 -13.47
N PRO A 165 -0.74 3.45 -12.34
CA PRO A 165 -0.28 3.93 -11.03
C PRO A 165 1.13 3.47 -10.67
N VAL A 166 1.56 2.29 -11.08
CA VAL A 166 2.93 1.82 -10.84
C VAL A 166 3.94 2.58 -11.71
N ALA A 167 3.60 2.91 -12.96
CA ALA A 167 4.43 3.76 -13.80
C ALA A 167 4.53 5.20 -13.23
N VAL A 168 3.44 5.74 -12.69
CA VAL A 168 3.44 7.03 -11.97
C VAL A 168 4.37 6.98 -10.77
N ALA A 169 4.22 5.97 -9.91
CA ALA A 169 5.02 5.84 -8.71
C ALA A 169 6.51 5.68 -8.99
N THR A 170 6.87 5.02 -10.09
CA THR A 170 8.27 4.85 -10.52
C THR A 170 8.81 6.01 -11.37
N GLY A 171 8.02 7.07 -11.57
CA GLY A 171 8.43 8.27 -12.31
C GLY A 171 8.47 8.11 -13.82
N ARG A 172 7.84 7.06 -14.38
CA ARG A 172 7.77 6.80 -15.83
C ARG A 172 6.61 7.50 -16.52
N ALA A 173 5.57 7.89 -15.76
CA ALA A 173 4.37 8.54 -16.30
C ALA A 173 3.88 9.66 -15.38
N LEU A 174 3.10 10.59 -15.93
CA LEU A 174 2.33 11.62 -15.21
C LEU A 174 3.10 12.30 -14.07
N HIS A 175 4.30 12.74 -14.36
CA HIS A 175 5.25 13.31 -13.39
C HIS A 175 4.62 14.36 -12.47
N ARG A 176 3.75 15.23 -13.02
CA ARG A 176 3.08 16.26 -12.24
C ARG A 176 2.13 15.66 -11.19
N MET A 177 1.36 14.62 -11.53
CA MET A 177 0.48 13.94 -10.60
C MET A 177 1.27 13.32 -9.45
N ARG A 178 2.42 12.71 -9.72
CA ARG A 178 3.31 12.15 -8.71
C ARG A 178 3.79 13.21 -7.72
N LEU A 179 4.20 14.39 -8.24
CA LEU A 179 4.65 15.51 -7.40
C LEU A 179 3.50 16.13 -6.59
N ASP A 180 2.32 16.28 -7.19
CA ASP A 180 1.13 16.76 -6.47
C ASP A 180 0.74 15.78 -5.35
N ALA A 181 0.92 14.47 -5.54
CA ALA A 181 0.76 13.44 -4.52
C ALA A 181 1.89 13.43 -3.46
N ARG A 182 2.91 14.27 -3.63
CA ARG A 182 4.11 14.37 -2.77
C ARG A 182 5.00 13.13 -2.77
N LEU A 183 4.88 12.27 -3.77
CA LEU A 183 5.77 11.12 -3.93
C LEU A 183 7.07 11.57 -4.62
N ASP A 184 8.04 11.98 -3.82
CA ASP A 184 9.34 12.43 -4.27
C ASP A 184 10.43 12.08 -3.24
N PRO A 185 11.48 11.33 -3.63
CA PRO A 185 11.78 10.76 -4.95
C PRO A 185 10.79 9.65 -5.38
N PRO A 186 10.75 9.29 -6.69
CA PRO A 186 9.95 8.17 -7.15
C PRO A 186 10.45 6.85 -6.54
N LEU A 187 9.59 5.82 -6.54
CA LEU A 187 9.99 4.49 -6.13
C LEU A 187 11.02 3.90 -7.12
N SER A 188 12.02 3.23 -6.60
CA SER A 188 12.83 2.34 -7.43
C SER A 188 12.00 1.09 -7.78
N ASP A 189 12.04 0.68 -9.04
CA ASP A 189 11.44 -0.58 -9.48
C ASP A 189 12.04 -1.82 -8.79
N ARG A 190 13.31 -1.74 -8.32
CA ARG A 190 13.92 -2.76 -7.44
C ARG A 190 13.21 -2.93 -6.09
N HIS A 191 12.40 -1.96 -5.69
CA HIS A 191 11.64 -1.99 -4.45
C HIS A 191 10.19 -2.47 -4.66
N ILE A 192 9.87 -3.03 -5.82
CA ILE A 192 8.53 -3.52 -6.15
C ILE A 192 8.57 -5.03 -6.40
N VAL A 193 7.56 -5.70 -5.89
CA VAL A 193 7.22 -7.09 -6.21
C VAL A 193 5.76 -7.10 -6.61
N MET A 194 5.46 -7.61 -7.78
CA MET A 194 4.10 -7.84 -8.25
C MET A 194 3.67 -9.27 -7.98
N GLY A 195 2.42 -9.47 -7.59
CA GLY A 195 1.86 -10.80 -7.37
C GLY A 195 0.48 -10.94 -7.94
N GLY A 196 0.26 -12.05 -8.66
CA GLY A 196 -1.05 -12.36 -9.25
C GLY A 196 -1.29 -11.83 -10.67
N VAL A 197 -0.33 -11.11 -11.24
CA VAL A 197 -0.42 -10.58 -12.62
C VAL A 197 -0.61 -11.74 -13.61
N ARG A 198 -1.62 -11.62 -14.45
CA ARG A 198 -1.99 -12.66 -15.45
C ARG A 198 -2.65 -12.11 -16.69
N LEU A 199 -2.81 -10.79 -16.78
CA LEU A 199 -3.23 -10.08 -17.97
C LEU A 199 -2.42 -8.80 -18.12
N THR A 200 -1.72 -8.66 -19.25
CA THR A 200 -0.81 -7.54 -19.52
C THR A 200 -0.96 -7.10 -20.96
N ASP A 201 -0.92 -5.81 -21.24
CA ASP A 201 -0.81 -5.28 -22.59
C ASP A 201 0.58 -5.57 -23.19
N PRO A 202 0.71 -5.84 -24.51
CA PRO A 202 2.02 -6.23 -25.08
C PRO A 202 3.16 -5.21 -24.88
N LEU A 203 2.88 -3.90 -25.00
CA LEU A 203 3.88 -2.87 -24.77
C LEU A 203 4.18 -2.66 -23.29
N GLU A 204 3.20 -2.87 -22.42
CA GLU A 204 3.37 -2.88 -20.98
C GLU A 204 4.26 -4.05 -20.53
N GLN A 205 4.05 -5.25 -21.10
CA GLN A 205 4.91 -6.41 -20.85
C GLN A 205 6.35 -6.10 -21.23
N HIS A 206 6.57 -5.45 -22.36
CA HIS A 206 7.90 -5.05 -22.78
C HIS A 206 8.57 -4.09 -21.78
N LEU A 207 7.83 -3.11 -21.22
CA LEU A 207 8.33 -2.25 -20.16
C LEU A 207 8.65 -3.04 -18.87
N LEU A 208 7.79 -3.98 -18.53
CA LEU A 208 7.96 -4.82 -17.36
C LEU A 208 9.22 -5.69 -17.46
N ASP A 209 9.45 -6.30 -18.64
CA ASP A 209 10.63 -7.12 -18.93
C ASP A 209 11.96 -6.32 -18.86
N GLN A 210 11.90 -5.02 -19.09
CA GLN A 210 13.05 -4.11 -18.97
C GLN A 210 13.24 -3.53 -17.57
N SER A 211 12.32 -3.80 -16.64
CA SER A 211 12.36 -3.31 -15.26
C SER A 211 13.10 -4.29 -14.34
N PHE A 212 13.30 -3.86 -13.09
CA PHE A 212 13.78 -4.71 -12.00
C PHE A 212 12.63 -5.16 -11.08
N ILE A 213 11.39 -5.05 -11.55
CA ILE A 213 10.21 -5.51 -10.79
C ILE A 213 10.20 -7.04 -10.79
N GLU A 214 10.16 -7.63 -9.62
CA GLU A 214 10.04 -9.07 -9.46
C GLU A 214 8.57 -9.49 -9.46
N GLN A 215 8.29 -10.70 -9.92
CA GLN A 215 6.93 -11.22 -10.03
C GLN A 215 6.76 -12.51 -9.23
N LEU A 216 5.58 -12.65 -8.62
CA LEU A 216 5.10 -13.84 -7.94
C LEU A 216 3.86 -14.36 -8.68
N SER A 217 3.82 -15.65 -8.92
CA SER A 217 2.67 -16.29 -9.54
C SER A 217 1.45 -16.32 -8.59
N VAL A 218 0.27 -16.57 -9.16
CA VAL A 218 -0.94 -16.83 -8.35
C VAL A 218 -0.75 -18.01 -7.42
N ASP A 219 -0.05 -19.06 -7.86
CA ASP A 219 0.21 -20.24 -7.03
C ASP A 219 1.17 -19.95 -5.87
N ASP A 220 2.13 -19.03 -6.07
CA ASP A 220 2.96 -18.54 -4.97
C ASP A 220 2.11 -17.87 -3.88
N LEU A 221 1.15 -17.03 -4.28
CA LEU A 221 0.25 -16.35 -3.34
C LEU A 221 -0.68 -17.33 -2.63
N ARG A 222 -1.29 -18.26 -3.38
CA ARG A 222 -2.23 -19.26 -2.85
C ARG A 222 -1.60 -20.16 -1.80
N ASN A 223 -0.38 -20.60 -2.06
CA ASN A 223 0.30 -21.63 -1.28
C ASN A 223 1.37 -21.04 -0.35
N GLN A 224 1.54 -19.72 -0.33
CA GLN A 224 2.57 -19.04 0.47
C GLN A 224 3.95 -19.70 0.28
N THR A 225 4.35 -19.89 -0.98
CA THR A 225 5.59 -20.61 -1.30
C THR A 225 6.83 -19.87 -0.76
N PRO A 226 7.97 -20.53 -0.66
CA PRO A 226 9.23 -19.88 -0.27
C PRO A 226 9.60 -18.68 -1.14
N ALA A 227 9.13 -18.61 -2.41
CA ALA A 227 9.37 -17.49 -3.31
C ALA A 227 8.81 -16.18 -2.74
N VAL A 228 7.59 -16.21 -2.17
CA VAL A 228 6.96 -15.05 -1.52
C VAL A 228 7.88 -14.48 -0.43
N PHE A 229 8.36 -15.33 0.46
CA PHE A 229 9.19 -14.91 1.58
C PHE A 229 10.58 -14.48 1.15
N THR A 230 11.15 -15.11 0.12
CA THR A 230 12.42 -14.67 -0.48
C THR A 230 12.32 -13.23 -0.99
N GLN A 231 11.24 -12.89 -1.68
CA GLN A 231 11.04 -11.53 -2.20
C GLN A 231 10.74 -10.53 -1.07
N LEU A 232 9.95 -10.89 -0.08
CA LEU A 232 9.68 -10.02 1.07
C LEU A 232 10.93 -9.80 1.95
N ASP A 233 11.75 -10.83 2.14
CA ASP A 233 13.05 -10.71 2.82
C ASP A 233 13.99 -9.78 2.05
N ARG A 234 13.99 -9.85 0.70
CA ARG A 234 14.73 -8.92 -0.16
C ARG A 234 14.24 -7.48 0.00
N LEU A 235 12.93 -7.23 -0.12
CA LEU A 235 12.34 -5.91 0.09
C LEU A 235 12.65 -5.37 1.49
N SER A 236 12.50 -6.19 2.52
CA SER A 236 12.76 -5.79 3.90
C SER A 236 14.23 -5.37 4.14
N ARG A 237 15.18 -5.97 3.41
CA ARG A 237 16.59 -5.56 3.47
C ARG A 237 16.85 -4.24 2.73
N LEU A 238 16.17 -4.00 1.61
CA LEU A 238 16.43 -2.86 0.73
C LEU A 238 15.71 -1.57 1.16
N THR A 239 14.67 -1.67 1.99
CA THR A 239 13.76 -0.56 2.26
C THR A 239 13.52 -0.36 3.77
N ASP A 240 12.98 0.79 4.12
CA ASP A 240 12.70 1.18 5.50
C ASP A 240 11.31 0.76 5.96
N LYS A 241 10.34 0.78 5.04
CA LYS A 241 8.94 0.35 5.26
C LYS A 241 8.44 -0.47 4.07
N LEU A 242 7.43 -1.31 4.35
CA LEU A 242 6.73 -2.08 3.33
C LEU A 242 5.26 -1.68 3.27
N TYR A 243 4.77 -1.53 2.06
CA TYR A 243 3.37 -1.31 1.74
C TYR A 243 2.82 -2.50 0.94
N VAL A 244 1.61 -2.94 1.28
CA VAL A 244 0.89 -3.97 0.52
C VAL A 244 -0.30 -3.32 -0.18
N HIS A 245 -0.35 -3.39 -1.51
CA HIS A 245 -1.46 -2.91 -2.33
C HIS A 245 -2.30 -4.07 -2.83
N ILE A 246 -3.60 -3.91 -2.83
CA ILE A 246 -4.55 -4.88 -3.37
C ILE A 246 -5.51 -4.17 -4.31
N ASP A 247 -5.49 -4.51 -5.62
CA ASP A 247 -6.67 -4.37 -6.45
C ASP A 247 -7.59 -5.57 -6.23
N MET A 248 -8.90 -5.31 -6.12
CA MET A 248 -9.85 -6.38 -5.85
C MET A 248 -9.96 -7.41 -6.98
N ASP A 249 -9.55 -7.06 -8.21
CA ASP A 249 -9.56 -8.00 -9.34
C ASP A 249 -8.43 -9.04 -9.31
N VAL A 250 -7.47 -8.92 -8.37
CA VAL A 250 -6.53 -10.01 -8.09
C VAL A 250 -7.25 -11.28 -7.67
N LEU A 251 -8.44 -11.14 -7.06
CA LEU A 251 -9.21 -12.26 -6.55
C LEU A 251 -9.82 -13.13 -7.66
N ASP A 252 -10.27 -14.31 -7.27
CA ASP A 252 -11.12 -15.14 -8.12
C ASP A 252 -12.40 -14.36 -8.50
N PRO A 253 -12.81 -14.33 -9.77
CA PRO A 253 -13.99 -13.62 -10.23
C PRO A 253 -15.29 -13.93 -9.46
N ARG A 254 -15.38 -15.10 -8.83
CA ARG A 254 -16.54 -15.49 -8.02
C ARG A 254 -16.72 -14.63 -6.76
N GLU A 255 -15.64 -14.02 -6.25
CA GLU A 255 -15.69 -13.12 -5.09
C GLU A 255 -15.84 -11.64 -5.48
N VAL A 256 -15.68 -11.31 -6.76
CA VAL A 256 -15.72 -9.94 -7.29
C VAL A 256 -16.56 -9.85 -8.56
N MET A 257 -17.74 -10.48 -8.58
CA MET A 257 -18.58 -10.64 -9.78
C MET A 257 -18.93 -9.31 -10.46
N GLY A 258 -19.13 -8.25 -9.69
CA GLY A 258 -19.41 -6.90 -10.20
C GLY A 258 -18.20 -6.13 -10.72
N HIS A 259 -16.99 -6.67 -10.60
CA HIS A 259 -15.78 -5.98 -11.08
C HIS A 259 -15.67 -5.98 -12.60
N GLY A 260 -15.34 -4.80 -13.20
CA GLY A 260 -15.28 -4.63 -14.65
C GLY A 260 -14.13 -5.39 -15.35
N ASN A 261 -13.01 -5.53 -14.66
CA ASN A 261 -11.74 -6.07 -15.21
C ASN A 261 -11.38 -7.46 -14.65
N LYS A 262 -12.38 -8.28 -14.34
CA LYS A 262 -12.15 -9.62 -13.79
C LYS A 262 -11.29 -10.50 -14.70
N VAL A 263 -10.28 -11.14 -14.12
CA VAL A 263 -9.44 -12.12 -14.80
C VAL A 263 -9.57 -13.48 -14.09
N PRO A 264 -9.77 -14.59 -14.82
CA PRO A 264 -9.89 -15.93 -14.23
C PRO A 264 -8.65 -16.35 -13.43
N ASN A 265 -8.84 -17.36 -12.57
CA ASN A 265 -7.77 -18.04 -11.83
C ASN A 265 -7.06 -17.19 -10.77
N GLY A 266 -7.72 -16.19 -10.17
CA GLY A 266 -7.19 -15.47 -9.01
C GLY A 266 -7.15 -16.30 -7.73
N PRO A 267 -6.41 -15.88 -6.70
CA PRO A 267 -6.49 -16.47 -5.37
C PRO A 267 -7.84 -16.15 -4.73
N SER A 268 -8.24 -16.89 -3.69
CA SER A 268 -9.39 -16.52 -2.87
C SER A 268 -9.01 -15.47 -1.83
N SER A 269 -10.00 -14.72 -1.34
CA SER A 269 -9.82 -13.78 -0.23
C SER A 269 -9.38 -14.47 1.06
N GLU A 270 -9.74 -15.74 1.26
CA GLU A 270 -9.29 -16.55 2.39
C GLU A 270 -7.78 -16.83 2.31
N GLN A 271 -7.30 -17.22 1.12
CA GLN A 271 -5.87 -17.45 0.87
C GLN A 271 -5.06 -16.16 1.08
N LEU A 272 -5.54 -15.02 0.56
CA LEU A 272 -4.88 -13.74 0.77
C LEU A 272 -4.95 -13.26 2.23
N ALA A 273 -6.05 -13.49 2.94
CA ALA A 273 -6.15 -13.15 4.36
C ALA A 273 -5.11 -13.91 5.20
N ALA A 274 -4.92 -15.21 4.93
CA ALA A 274 -3.90 -16.02 5.58
C ALA A 274 -2.47 -15.55 5.23
N LEU A 275 -2.24 -15.19 3.97
CA LEU A 275 -0.97 -14.60 3.53
C LEU A 275 -0.70 -13.27 4.26
N PHE A 276 -1.69 -12.38 4.37
CA PHE A 276 -1.53 -11.09 5.06
C PHE A 276 -1.28 -11.29 6.56
N GLU A 277 -1.96 -12.22 7.22
CA GLU A 277 -1.68 -12.56 8.61
C GLU A 277 -0.20 -12.97 8.78
N THR A 278 0.32 -13.79 7.88
CA THR A 278 1.73 -14.19 7.87
C THR A 278 2.66 -13.00 7.63
N ILE A 279 2.40 -12.19 6.59
CA ILE A 279 3.23 -11.03 6.24
C ILE A 279 3.31 -10.05 7.41
N PHE A 280 2.16 -9.59 7.91
CA PHE A 280 2.12 -8.57 8.94
C PHE A 280 2.58 -9.07 10.31
N SER A 281 2.56 -10.38 10.55
CA SER A 281 3.14 -10.95 11.76
C SER A 281 4.66 -11.10 11.67
N ARG A 282 5.21 -11.40 10.48
CA ARG A 282 6.63 -11.72 10.28
C ARG A 282 7.48 -10.48 10.00
N TYR A 283 6.95 -9.50 9.25
CA TYR A 283 7.71 -8.33 8.77
C TYR A 283 7.41 -7.06 9.56
N PRO A 284 8.28 -6.66 10.49
CA PRO A 284 8.07 -5.45 11.30
C PRO A 284 8.00 -4.15 10.49
N LYS A 285 8.58 -4.13 9.30
CA LYS A 285 8.56 -3.01 8.37
C LYS A 285 7.24 -2.90 7.57
N ALA A 286 6.37 -3.93 7.59
CA ALA A 286 5.06 -3.87 6.96
C ALA A 286 4.16 -2.91 7.75
N SER A 287 3.98 -1.70 7.17
CA SER A 287 3.45 -0.52 7.86
C SER A 287 2.06 -0.10 7.42
N ALA A 288 1.64 -0.50 6.22
CA ALA A 288 0.31 -0.17 5.71
C ALA A 288 -0.17 -1.20 4.68
N ILE A 289 -1.49 -1.23 4.50
CA ILE A 289 -2.17 -2.01 3.46
C ILE A 289 -3.26 -1.13 2.80
N GLY A 290 -3.43 -1.24 1.48
CA GLY A 290 -4.45 -0.50 0.75
C GLY A 290 -5.30 -1.40 -0.13
N PHE A 291 -6.62 -1.19 -0.10
CA PHE A 291 -7.61 -1.92 -0.89
C PHE A 291 -8.25 -0.99 -1.89
N ALA A 292 -8.15 -1.31 -3.16
CA ALA A 292 -8.64 -0.51 -4.27
C ALA A 292 -9.73 -1.23 -5.07
N THR A 293 -10.58 -0.44 -5.72
CA THR A 293 -11.46 -0.90 -6.80
C THR A 293 -12.52 -1.94 -6.35
N ILE A 294 -13.09 -1.73 -5.15
CA ILE A 294 -14.25 -2.56 -4.76
C ILE A 294 -15.38 -2.35 -5.79
N PRO A 295 -16.02 -3.42 -6.29
CA PRO A 295 -17.10 -3.30 -7.25
C PRO A 295 -18.25 -2.43 -6.73
N GLY A 296 -18.80 -1.59 -7.60
CA GLY A 296 -19.98 -0.77 -7.27
C GLY A 296 -21.26 -1.61 -7.13
N ALA A 297 -21.35 -2.71 -7.88
CA ALA A 297 -22.41 -3.71 -7.73
C ALA A 297 -21.82 -4.95 -7.05
N ASP A 298 -22.31 -5.25 -5.86
CA ASP A 298 -21.81 -6.36 -5.03
C ASP A 298 -22.99 -7.30 -4.69
N GLU A 299 -23.33 -8.15 -5.64
CA GLU A 299 -24.39 -9.14 -5.45
C GLU A 299 -24.06 -10.09 -4.29
N GLY A 300 -24.94 -10.12 -3.30
CA GLY A 300 -24.77 -10.95 -2.11
C GLY A 300 -23.69 -10.49 -1.13
N GLY A 301 -23.10 -9.30 -1.33
CA GLY A 301 -22.08 -8.75 -0.44
C GLY A 301 -20.75 -9.49 -0.46
N LEU A 302 -20.44 -10.25 -1.53
CA LEU A 302 -19.27 -11.12 -1.60
C LEU A 302 -17.97 -10.33 -1.61
N SER A 303 -17.92 -9.24 -2.38
CA SER A 303 -16.71 -8.40 -2.48
C SER A 303 -16.44 -7.68 -1.16
N LEU A 304 -17.48 -7.21 -0.47
CA LEU A 304 -17.37 -6.59 0.84
C LEU A 304 -16.90 -7.60 1.90
N ALA A 305 -17.44 -8.81 1.87
CA ALA A 305 -17.00 -9.89 2.76
C ALA A 305 -15.53 -10.26 2.52
N ALA A 306 -15.10 -10.28 1.24
CA ALA A 306 -13.71 -10.54 0.86
C ALA A 306 -12.77 -9.46 1.42
N VAL A 307 -13.09 -8.17 1.24
CA VAL A 307 -12.31 -7.05 1.81
C VAL A 307 -12.21 -7.18 3.33
N ASN A 308 -13.35 -7.38 4.02
CA ASN A 308 -13.36 -7.49 5.47
C ASN A 308 -12.51 -8.67 5.97
N ARG A 309 -12.54 -9.80 5.28
CA ARG A 309 -11.71 -10.97 5.58
C ARG A 309 -10.22 -10.64 5.46
N MET A 310 -9.83 -10.02 4.36
CA MET A 310 -8.44 -9.66 4.09
C MET A 310 -7.91 -8.60 5.06
N ILE A 311 -8.67 -7.53 5.36
CA ILE A 311 -8.30 -6.54 6.37
C ILE A 311 -8.14 -7.21 7.74
N THR A 312 -9.09 -8.07 8.12
CA THR A 312 -9.04 -8.78 9.41
C THR A 312 -7.80 -9.66 9.52
N GLY A 313 -7.41 -10.37 8.44
CA GLY A 313 -6.18 -11.15 8.37
C GLY A 313 -4.93 -10.28 8.59
N ALA A 314 -4.84 -9.16 7.90
CA ALA A 314 -3.73 -8.21 8.07
C ALA A 314 -3.62 -7.72 9.53
N ILE A 315 -4.75 -7.31 10.12
CA ILE A 315 -4.76 -6.76 11.49
C ILE A 315 -4.48 -7.84 12.54
N ARG A 316 -4.88 -9.10 12.34
CA ARG A 316 -4.44 -10.23 13.18
C ARG A 316 -2.92 -10.39 13.15
N GLY A 317 -2.32 -10.28 11.96
CA GLY A 317 -0.87 -10.33 11.80
C GLY A 317 -0.16 -9.19 12.54
N VAL A 318 -0.64 -7.94 12.39
CA VAL A 318 -0.10 -6.78 13.14
C VAL A 318 -0.23 -7.01 14.65
N LYS A 319 -1.40 -7.43 15.13
CA LYS A 319 -1.65 -7.72 16.55
C LYS A 319 -0.71 -8.79 17.09
N ALA A 320 -0.53 -9.89 16.36
CA ALA A 320 0.37 -10.97 16.75
C ALA A 320 1.84 -10.50 16.82
N ARG A 321 2.25 -9.62 15.92
CA ARG A 321 3.57 -8.97 15.95
C ARG A 321 3.75 -8.07 17.17
N GLU A 322 2.78 -7.20 17.44
CA GLU A 322 2.85 -6.25 18.55
C GLU A 322 2.83 -6.96 19.92
N SER A 323 2.15 -8.11 20.04
CA SER A 323 2.11 -8.89 21.27
C SER A 323 3.43 -9.61 21.60
N ARG A 324 4.38 -9.72 20.63
CA ARG A 324 5.70 -10.31 20.83
C ARG A 324 6.78 -9.29 21.21
N ARG A 325 6.44 -8.02 21.25
CA ARG A 325 7.31 -6.89 21.58
C ARG A 325 7.08 -6.39 22.99
#